data_4167dd85af6f7b12b4bbd7fb3f141861
#
_entry.id   4167dd85af6f7b12b4bbd7fb3f141861
#
_cell.length_a   1.000
_cell.length_b   1.000
_cell.length_c   1.000
_cell.angle_alpha   90.00
_cell.angle_beta   90.00
_cell.angle_gamma   90.00
#
_symmetry.space_group_name_H-M   'P 1'
#
loop_
_entity.id
_entity.type
_entity.pdbx_description
1 polymer ?
#
loop_
_entity_poly.entity_id
_entity_poly.type
_entity_poly.pdbx_seq_one_letter_code
_entity_poly.pdbx_strand_id
1 'polypeptide(L)'
;MKRHMRFLLASAALFLSASLLSAQEDNSKPRPAAREYPPVIQGLGELDSNGDQGSTINLNPDTRPLTGVQNPTLGTPGIRHSYWLPGFQYANTVRSSALNQATALDWNTTSLVTGNLSVLETWSRAQLAVNYSGGASISSDSAQGNSQFQQLGLIEMFDWGRWQLHFLDQFSYLPETQFGFGAGTALSIPGVAGPLAPPLPGLQSSYVPNQSVFTTFGPRYSNAFATQVAYTVSPRGSITAAGTYGILRFVEAGNIESNNVNLNIGYDYVLTSADTLGVQYRFSSYRYLGNPQAINDQVVQFMYGHKISGRIALQLFGGPDVTTLRVPIDNSTNRVSGSGGASLTYALNRGSMALSYDHGISGGSGVFAGAITDQLQFSLARQLSREWAASLNVGYSRNGSVVSPASSQIYNSWYLGGGLSRPFGRNADFTIGYTAQIQASNQAVCAAGTCSTNFTLHQITLGLRWHPRPFVLR
;
A
#
# COMPACT_ATOMS: atom_id res chain seq x y z
N MET A 1 24.25 -14.33 -6.42
CA MET A 1 23.36 -13.66 -7.37
C MET A 1 22.55 -14.60 -8.28
N LYS A 2 23.13 -15.61 -8.96
CA LYS A 2 22.37 -16.48 -9.91
C LYS A 2 21.35 -17.47 -9.29
N ARG A 3 21.40 -17.78 -8.00
CA ARG A 3 20.50 -18.76 -7.34
C ARG A 3 19.16 -18.15 -6.89
N HIS A 4 19.12 -16.88 -6.53
CA HIS A 4 17.90 -16.21 -6.01
C HIS A 4 16.95 -15.72 -7.13
N MET A 5 17.49 -15.43 -8.32
CA MET A 5 16.70 -15.00 -9.47
C MET A 5 15.83 -16.13 -10.07
N ARG A 6 16.19 -17.40 -9.84
CA ARG A 6 15.39 -18.54 -10.33
C ARG A 6 14.13 -18.82 -9.51
N PHE A 7 14.09 -18.41 -8.25
CA PHE A 7 12.89 -18.58 -7.40
C PHE A 7 11.79 -17.54 -7.71
N LEU A 8 12.17 -16.31 -8.07
CA LEU A 8 11.22 -15.24 -8.41
C LEU A 8 10.55 -15.47 -9.78
N LEU A 9 11.27 -16.05 -10.74
CA LEU A 9 10.70 -16.41 -12.05
C LEU A 9 9.80 -17.66 -11.99
N ALA A 10 10.03 -18.56 -11.05
CA ALA A 10 9.19 -19.76 -10.90
C ALA A 10 7.81 -19.46 -10.32
N SER A 11 7.69 -18.47 -9.43
CA SER A 11 6.38 -18.04 -8.89
C SER A 11 5.52 -17.34 -9.95
N ALA A 12 6.11 -16.52 -10.82
CA ALA A 12 5.37 -15.86 -11.90
C ALA A 12 4.92 -16.83 -12.99
N ALA A 13 5.68 -17.91 -13.25
CA ALA A 13 5.35 -18.89 -14.28
C ALA A 13 4.24 -19.87 -13.89
N LEU A 14 4.03 -20.11 -12.58
CA LEU A 14 2.97 -20.99 -12.09
C LEU A 14 1.57 -20.36 -12.20
N PHE A 15 1.46 -19.04 -12.26
CA PHE A 15 0.19 -18.31 -12.38
C PHE A 15 -0.30 -18.15 -13.82
N LEU A 16 0.59 -18.19 -14.80
CA LEU A 16 0.21 -18.07 -16.22
C LEU A 16 -0.40 -19.36 -16.81
N SER A 17 -0.29 -20.51 -16.16
CA SER A 17 -0.78 -21.79 -16.67
C SER A 17 -2.21 -22.14 -16.26
N ALA A 18 -2.81 -21.45 -15.28
CA ALA A 18 -4.16 -21.73 -14.79
C ALA A 18 -5.28 -21.03 -15.59
N SER A 19 -4.97 -20.03 -16.41
CA SER A 19 -5.97 -19.19 -17.10
C SER A 19 -6.41 -19.68 -18.48
N LEU A 20 -5.94 -20.86 -18.94
CA LEU A 20 -6.24 -21.36 -20.30
C LEU A 20 -7.41 -22.35 -20.39
N LEU A 21 -8.16 -22.60 -19.33
CA LEU A 21 -9.27 -23.55 -19.34
C LEU A 21 -10.60 -22.87 -19.02
N SER A 22 -11.33 -22.55 -20.07
CA SER A 22 -12.77 -22.36 -20.21
C SER A 22 -13.23 -21.00 -20.72
N ALA A 23 -13.08 -20.80 -22.03
CA ALA A 23 -13.93 -19.88 -22.77
C ALA A 23 -15.15 -20.69 -23.28
N GLN A 24 -16.32 -20.46 -22.70
CA GLN A 24 -17.60 -20.89 -23.25
C GLN A 24 -18.39 -19.64 -23.62
N GLU A 25 -18.61 -19.46 -24.94
CA GLU A 25 -19.38 -18.37 -25.53
C GLU A 25 -20.83 -18.35 -25.05
N ASP A 26 -21.28 -17.20 -24.57
CA ASP A 26 -22.70 -16.90 -24.43
C ASP A 26 -23.09 -15.77 -25.41
N ASN A 27 -23.95 -16.13 -26.37
CA ASN A 27 -24.42 -15.30 -27.47
C ASN A 27 -25.65 -14.48 -27.04
N SER A 28 -25.46 -13.31 -26.47
CA SER A 28 -26.52 -12.31 -26.34
C SER A 28 -26.13 -11.03 -27.07
N LYS A 29 -27.03 -10.57 -27.98
CA LYS A 29 -26.85 -9.47 -28.91
C LYS A 29 -26.40 -8.16 -28.25
N PRO A 30 -25.43 -7.43 -28.83
CA PRO A 30 -24.94 -6.18 -28.28
C PRO A 30 -25.91 -5.00 -28.49
N ARG A 31 -26.21 -4.27 -27.41
CA ARG A 31 -26.70 -2.89 -27.48
C ARG A 31 -25.53 -1.96 -27.87
N PRO A 32 -25.77 -0.89 -28.64
CA PRO A 32 -24.71 0.05 -29.01
C PRO A 32 -24.18 0.74 -27.75
N ALA A 33 -22.87 0.61 -27.55
CA ALA A 33 -22.15 1.14 -26.41
C ALA A 33 -22.18 2.68 -26.42
N ALA A 34 -22.64 3.28 -25.33
CA ALA A 34 -22.38 4.67 -25.03
C ALA A 34 -20.86 4.88 -24.97
N ARG A 35 -20.37 6.00 -25.52
CA ARG A 35 -18.94 6.35 -25.54
C ARG A 35 -18.48 6.64 -24.11
N GLU A 36 -17.95 5.64 -23.42
CA GLU A 36 -17.25 5.81 -22.15
C GLU A 36 -15.84 6.34 -22.40
N TYR A 37 -15.56 7.51 -21.88
CA TYR A 37 -14.20 8.04 -21.78
C TYR A 37 -13.53 7.46 -20.54
N PRO A 38 -12.23 7.07 -20.59
CA PRO A 38 -11.54 6.62 -19.41
C PRO A 38 -11.54 7.69 -18.31
N PRO A 39 -11.62 7.30 -17.03
CA PRO A 39 -11.58 8.27 -15.94
C PRO A 39 -10.27 9.04 -16.00
N VAL A 40 -10.36 10.34 -16.15
CA VAL A 40 -9.21 11.24 -16.32
C VAL A 40 -8.45 11.43 -14.99
N ILE A 41 -9.03 10.98 -13.87
CA ILE A 41 -8.51 11.27 -12.55
C ILE A 41 -8.51 9.99 -11.71
N GLN A 42 -7.32 9.62 -11.26
CA GLN A 42 -7.13 8.49 -10.38
C GLN A 42 -7.74 8.72 -8.99
N GLY A 43 -8.42 7.71 -8.48
CA GLY A 43 -8.96 7.69 -7.13
C GLY A 43 -10.32 8.38 -6.96
N LEU A 44 -10.87 8.95 -8.02
CA LEU A 44 -12.25 9.45 -8.01
C LEU A 44 -13.10 8.45 -8.79
N GLY A 45 -14.04 7.82 -8.11
CA GLY A 45 -15.04 6.96 -8.74
C GLY A 45 -15.68 7.70 -9.90
N GLU A 46 -15.88 6.99 -10.99
CA GLU A 46 -16.53 7.44 -12.21
C GLU A 46 -17.86 8.11 -11.89
N LEU A 47 -17.92 9.44 -12.06
CA LEU A 47 -19.17 10.16 -12.04
C LEU A 47 -19.79 9.92 -13.41
N ASP A 48 -20.82 9.10 -13.45
CA ASP A 48 -21.66 8.87 -14.61
C ASP A 48 -22.10 10.23 -15.17
N SER A 49 -21.64 10.57 -16.38
CA SER A 49 -21.95 11.83 -17.05
C SER A 49 -23.35 11.86 -17.67
N ASN A 50 -24.18 10.88 -17.40
CA ASN A 50 -25.59 10.91 -17.75
C ASN A 50 -26.36 11.64 -16.66
N GLY A 51 -26.77 12.85 -16.98
CA GLY A 51 -27.52 13.78 -16.15
C GLY A 51 -28.90 13.29 -15.69
N ASP A 52 -28.94 12.19 -14.98
CA ASP A 52 -30.09 11.75 -14.23
C ASP A 52 -29.97 12.25 -12.79
N GLN A 53 -30.74 13.30 -12.52
CA GLN A 53 -30.87 13.89 -11.20
C GLN A 53 -31.49 12.84 -10.27
N GLY A 54 -30.68 12.29 -9.35
CA GLY A 54 -31.23 11.52 -8.25
C GLY A 54 -30.54 10.21 -7.88
N SER A 55 -29.47 9.77 -8.55
CA SER A 55 -28.72 8.65 -8.04
C SER A 55 -27.89 9.11 -6.82
N THR A 56 -28.47 8.93 -5.65
CA THR A 56 -27.70 8.84 -4.40
C THR A 56 -26.60 7.85 -4.68
N ILE A 57 -25.33 8.32 -4.67
CA ILE A 57 -24.17 7.45 -4.70
C ILE A 57 -24.34 6.52 -3.49
N ASN A 58 -24.86 5.34 -3.75
CA ASN A 58 -25.05 4.32 -2.75
C ASN A 58 -23.67 3.71 -2.53
N LEU A 59 -22.87 4.37 -1.72
CA LEU A 59 -21.61 3.84 -1.24
C LEU A 59 -21.97 2.64 -0.37
N ASN A 60 -22.20 1.51 -1.04
CA ASN A 60 -22.20 0.26 -0.34
C ASN A 60 -20.83 0.14 0.32
N PRO A 61 -20.76 0.14 1.66
CA PRO A 61 -19.51 -0.12 2.32
C PRO A 61 -19.04 -1.45 1.80
N ASP A 62 -17.77 -1.50 1.62
CA ASP A 62 -17.04 -2.66 1.18
C ASP A 62 -17.62 -3.91 1.84
N THR A 63 -18.06 -4.86 1.05
CA THR A 63 -18.57 -6.16 1.51
C THR A 63 -17.45 -7.06 2.04
N ARG A 64 -16.21 -6.57 2.07
CA ARG A 64 -15.06 -7.31 2.57
C ARG A 64 -15.15 -7.47 4.07
N PRO A 65 -14.72 -8.62 4.58
CA PRO A 65 -14.74 -8.87 6.02
C PRO A 65 -13.80 -7.89 6.74
N LEU A 66 -14.22 -7.41 7.92
CA LEU A 66 -13.38 -6.56 8.78
C LEU A 66 -12.10 -7.27 9.19
N THR A 67 -12.18 -8.59 9.39
CA THR A 67 -11.06 -9.47 9.74
C THR A 67 -10.16 -9.85 8.55
N GLY A 68 -10.36 -9.22 7.38
CA GLY A 68 -9.55 -9.45 6.18
C GLY A 68 -8.19 -8.75 6.23
N VAL A 69 -7.28 -9.12 5.31
CA VAL A 69 -5.94 -8.53 5.19
C VAL A 69 -5.88 -7.26 4.33
N GLN A 70 -6.97 -6.94 3.65
CA GLN A 70 -7.05 -5.76 2.78
C GLN A 70 -7.55 -4.54 3.55
N ASN A 71 -7.04 -3.37 3.18
CA ASN A 71 -7.62 -2.12 3.65
C ASN A 71 -9.09 -2.02 3.22
N PRO A 72 -10.01 -1.65 4.10
CA PRO A 72 -11.38 -1.37 3.71
C PRO A 72 -11.38 -0.19 2.74
N THR A 73 -12.03 -0.35 1.60
CA THR A 73 -12.22 0.72 0.63
C THR A 73 -13.70 1.09 0.59
N LEU A 74 -14.00 2.36 0.36
CA LEU A 74 -15.35 2.75 -0.03
C LEU A 74 -15.55 2.15 -1.43
N GLY A 75 -16.52 1.22 -1.55
CA GLY A 75 -16.73 0.45 -2.76
C GLY A 75 -16.77 1.35 -4.00
N THR A 76 -15.87 1.11 -4.92
CA THR A 76 -16.01 1.66 -6.27
C THR A 76 -17.09 0.88 -6.99
N PRO A 77 -17.96 1.54 -7.78
CA PRO A 77 -18.86 0.83 -8.68
C PRO A 77 -18.05 -0.17 -9.48
N GLY A 78 -18.46 -1.43 -9.50
CA GLY A 78 -17.73 -2.48 -10.18
C GLY A 78 -17.48 -2.13 -11.63
N ILE A 79 -16.22 -2.00 -12.02
CA ILE A 79 -15.84 -1.83 -13.42
C ILE A 79 -16.29 -3.10 -14.14
N ARG A 80 -17.18 -2.96 -15.11
CA ARG A 80 -17.84 -4.10 -15.77
C ARG A 80 -17.11 -4.61 -17.02
N HIS A 81 -16.00 -3.96 -17.39
CA HIS A 81 -15.30 -4.29 -18.63
C HIS A 81 -13.83 -4.57 -18.37
N SER A 82 -13.34 -5.63 -19.00
CA SER A 82 -11.92 -5.93 -19.04
C SER A 82 -11.19 -4.90 -19.91
N TYR A 83 -10.03 -4.44 -19.46
CA TYR A 83 -9.21 -3.48 -20.20
C TYR A 83 -7.74 -3.61 -19.91
N TRP A 84 -6.93 -3.16 -20.87
CA TRP A 84 -5.51 -2.92 -20.74
C TRP A 84 -5.22 -1.45 -20.98
N LEU A 85 -4.42 -0.87 -20.11
CA LEU A 85 -4.09 0.55 -20.17
C LEU A 85 -2.58 0.73 -19.96
N PRO A 86 -1.77 0.75 -21.03
CA PRO A 86 -0.36 1.12 -20.94
C PRO A 86 -0.22 2.64 -20.82
N GLY A 87 0.91 3.08 -20.29
CA GLY A 87 1.23 4.51 -20.19
C GLY A 87 2.72 4.75 -20.07
N PHE A 88 3.10 5.98 -20.31
CA PHE A 88 4.46 6.46 -20.20
C PHE A 88 4.47 7.80 -19.47
N GLN A 89 5.47 8.02 -18.63
CA GLN A 89 5.63 9.27 -17.90
C GLN A 89 7.08 9.73 -17.95
N TYR A 90 7.25 11.01 -18.15
CA TYR A 90 8.47 11.74 -17.87
C TYR A 90 8.22 12.71 -16.73
N ALA A 91 9.09 12.73 -15.73
CA ALA A 91 9.01 13.68 -14.63
C ALA A 91 10.40 14.21 -14.30
N ASN A 92 10.47 15.45 -13.86
CA ASN A 92 11.66 16.07 -13.32
C ASN A 92 11.40 16.50 -11.88
N THR A 93 12.29 16.12 -10.98
CA THR A 93 12.20 16.40 -9.55
C THR A 93 13.40 17.23 -9.14
N VAL A 94 13.13 18.36 -8.55
CA VAL A 94 14.13 19.18 -7.83
C VAL A 94 14.01 18.83 -6.36
N ARG A 95 15.09 18.41 -5.75
CA ARG A 95 15.10 18.02 -4.34
C ARG A 95 16.18 18.77 -3.56
N SER A 96 15.87 19.04 -2.31
CA SER A 96 16.77 19.58 -1.32
C SER A 96 16.81 18.61 -0.15
N SER A 97 17.99 18.19 0.24
CA SER A 97 18.17 17.25 1.36
C SER A 97 19.19 17.78 2.36
N ALA A 98 18.92 17.55 3.63
CA ALA A 98 19.86 17.79 4.72
C ALA A 98 19.97 16.50 5.55
N LEU A 99 21.20 16.03 5.74
CA LEU A 99 21.55 14.88 6.56
C LEU A 99 22.30 15.33 7.80
N ASN A 100 21.97 14.73 8.95
CA ASN A 100 22.74 14.89 10.20
C ASN A 100 23.07 16.33 10.60
N GLN A 101 22.07 17.24 10.60
CA GLN A 101 22.23 18.64 10.97
C GLN A 101 23.16 19.46 10.06
N ALA A 102 23.37 19.03 8.82
CA ALA A 102 24.05 19.87 7.85
C ALA A 102 23.30 21.19 7.70
N THR A 103 24.03 22.31 7.84
CA THR A 103 23.45 23.65 7.74
C THR A 103 23.19 24.08 6.29
N ALA A 104 23.80 23.42 5.34
CA ALA A 104 23.61 23.66 3.91
C ALA A 104 22.65 22.62 3.32
N LEU A 105 21.64 23.12 2.61
CA LEU A 105 20.76 22.30 1.77
C LEU A 105 21.50 21.98 0.48
N ASP A 106 21.60 20.70 0.17
CA ASP A 106 22.11 20.25 -1.12
C ASP A 106 20.96 20.14 -2.11
N TRP A 107 21.08 20.82 -3.26
CA TRP A 107 20.04 20.89 -4.29
C TRP A 107 20.41 19.99 -5.47
N ASN A 108 19.58 19.00 -5.71
CA ASN A 108 19.77 18.03 -6.78
C ASN A 108 18.56 17.95 -7.69
N THR A 109 18.79 17.62 -8.96
CA THR A 109 17.73 17.33 -9.92
C THR A 109 17.78 15.88 -10.34
N THR A 110 16.61 15.27 -10.45
CA THR A 110 16.46 13.88 -10.90
C THR A 110 15.39 13.83 -11.98
N SER A 111 15.75 13.29 -13.13
CA SER A 111 14.82 12.99 -14.21
C SER A 111 14.36 11.56 -14.12
N LEU A 112 13.05 11.34 -14.18
CA LEU A 112 12.40 10.04 -14.09
C LEU A 112 11.71 9.70 -15.40
N VAL A 113 11.99 8.53 -15.91
CA VAL A 113 11.34 7.96 -17.10
C VAL A 113 10.65 6.69 -16.66
N THR A 114 9.32 6.62 -16.80
CA THR A 114 8.50 5.54 -16.25
C THR A 114 7.57 4.97 -17.30
N GLY A 115 7.54 3.64 -17.40
CA GLY A 115 6.47 2.89 -18.08
C GLY A 115 5.46 2.38 -17.08
N ASN A 116 4.18 2.46 -17.41
CA ASN A 116 3.08 1.98 -16.59
C ASN A 116 2.21 1.02 -17.39
N LEU A 117 1.68 -0.01 -16.74
CA LEU A 117 0.69 -0.92 -17.31
C LEU A 117 -0.36 -1.23 -16.24
N SER A 118 -1.62 -0.96 -16.57
CA SER A 118 -2.75 -1.38 -15.75
C SER A 118 -3.61 -2.35 -16.55
N VAL A 119 -3.89 -3.50 -15.96
CA VAL A 119 -4.72 -4.57 -16.54
C VAL A 119 -5.84 -4.87 -15.58
N LEU A 120 -7.06 -4.94 -16.10
CA LEU A 120 -8.20 -5.47 -15.38
C LEU A 120 -8.88 -6.50 -16.29
N GLU A 121 -8.99 -7.72 -15.81
CA GLU A 121 -9.76 -8.75 -16.48
C GLU A 121 -10.86 -9.24 -15.55
N THR A 122 -12.08 -9.32 -16.04
CA THR A 122 -13.25 -9.73 -15.27
C THR A 122 -13.95 -10.85 -15.98
N TRP A 123 -14.09 -11.97 -15.29
CA TRP A 123 -14.86 -13.16 -15.72
C TRP A 123 -16.09 -13.31 -14.82
N SER A 124 -16.92 -14.27 -15.12
CA SER A 124 -18.17 -14.50 -14.37
C SER A 124 -17.95 -14.84 -12.88
N ARG A 125 -16.81 -15.42 -12.51
CA ARG A 125 -16.49 -15.84 -11.13
C ARG A 125 -15.07 -15.51 -10.72
N ALA A 126 -14.35 -14.73 -11.52
CA ALA A 126 -12.99 -14.35 -11.23
C ALA A 126 -12.74 -12.92 -11.69
N GLN A 127 -11.81 -12.24 -11.02
CA GLN A 127 -11.32 -10.94 -11.41
C GLN A 127 -9.81 -10.90 -11.19
N LEU A 128 -9.07 -10.45 -12.19
CA LEU A 128 -7.63 -10.21 -12.12
C LEU A 128 -7.38 -8.73 -12.32
N ALA A 129 -6.62 -8.13 -11.43
CA ALA A 129 -6.14 -6.76 -11.57
C ALA A 129 -4.63 -6.70 -11.37
N VAL A 130 -3.92 -6.11 -12.32
CA VAL A 130 -2.46 -5.95 -12.29
C VAL A 130 -2.12 -4.49 -12.53
N ASN A 131 -1.28 -3.93 -11.67
CA ASN A 131 -0.69 -2.60 -11.85
C ASN A 131 0.84 -2.73 -11.81
N TYR A 132 1.48 -2.37 -12.88
CA TYR A 132 2.93 -2.32 -12.98
C TYR A 132 3.39 -0.89 -13.25
N SER A 133 4.45 -0.48 -12.59
CA SER A 133 5.17 0.76 -12.83
C SER A 133 6.67 0.52 -12.70
N GLY A 134 7.43 0.86 -13.72
CA GLY A 134 8.88 0.66 -13.70
C GLY A 134 9.59 1.65 -14.61
N GLY A 135 10.82 1.98 -14.24
CA GLY A 135 11.58 2.95 -14.99
C GLY A 135 12.99 3.20 -14.45
N ALA A 136 13.56 4.28 -14.92
CA ALA A 136 14.89 4.72 -14.53
C ALA A 136 14.85 6.16 -14.01
N SER A 137 15.71 6.44 -13.04
CA SER A 137 16.02 7.76 -12.54
C SER A 137 17.46 8.14 -12.92
N ILE A 138 17.60 9.34 -13.46
CA ILE A 138 18.88 9.93 -13.86
C ILE A 138 19.10 11.13 -12.95
N SER A 139 20.09 11.02 -12.05
CA SER A 139 20.38 12.06 -11.06
C SER A 139 21.52 12.96 -11.53
N SER A 140 21.41 14.26 -11.23
CA SER A 140 22.52 15.21 -11.37
C SER A 140 23.58 15.02 -10.27
N ASP A 141 23.24 14.35 -9.18
CA ASP A 141 24.14 14.02 -8.09
C ASP A 141 24.90 12.74 -8.42
N SER A 142 26.22 12.86 -8.56
CA SER A 142 27.10 11.72 -8.83
C SER A 142 27.18 10.72 -7.67
N ALA A 143 26.89 11.14 -6.45
CA ALA A 143 26.89 10.28 -5.27
C ALA A 143 25.68 9.34 -5.25
N GLN A 144 24.57 9.74 -5.85
CA GLN A 144 23.38 8.90 -5.97
C GLN A 144 23.40 8.04 -7.24
N GLY A 145 24.02 8.53 -8.30
CA GLY A 145 24.10 7.84 -9.58
C GLY A 145 22.75 7.64 -10.27
N ASN A 146 22.78 6.92 -11.36
CA ASN A 146 21.58 6.48 -12.08
C ASN A 146 21.05 5.20 -11.44
N SER A 147 19.74 5.10 -11.32
CA SER A 147 19.09 3.94 -10.69
C SER A 147 17.83 3.53 -11.45
N GLN A 148 17.33 2.34 -11.15
CA GLN A 148 16.08 1.83 -11.68
C GLN A 148 15.12 1.55 -10.51
N PHE A 149 13.83 1.59 -10.81
CA PHE A 149 12.78 1.22 -9.88
C PHE A 149 11.72 0.36 -10.57
N GLN A 150 11.09 -0.48 -9.81
CA GLN A 150 10.00 -1.34 -10.28
C GLN A 150 8.99 -1.55 -9.16
N GLN A 151 7.72 -1.47 -9.50
CA GLN A 151 6.61 -1.79 -8.61
C GLN A 151 5.59 -2.64 -9.35
N LEU A 152 5.09 -3.67 -8.69
CA LEU A 152 4.06 -4.53 -9.20
C LEU A 152 3.04 -4.77 -8.09
N GLY A 153 1.77 -4.53 -8.40
CA GLY A 153 0.65 -4.96 -7.58
C GLY A 153 -0.24 -5.89 -8.38
N LEU A 154 -0.57 -7.03 -7.81
CA LEU A 154 -1.45 -8.02 -8.39
C LEU A 154 -2.53 -8.38 -7.38
N ILE A 155 -3.78 -8.46 -7.84
CA ILE A 155 -4.91 -8.99 -7.08
C ILE A 155 -5.68 -9.93 -7.98
N GLU A 156 -5.89 -11.13 -7.51
CA GLU A 156 -6.77 -12.11 -8.15
C GLU A 156 -7.85 -12.53 -7.15
N MET A 157 -9.10 -12.48 -7.58
CA MET A 157 -10.26 -12.81 -6.76
C MET A 157 -11.09 -13.86 -7.45
N PHE A 158 -11.56 -14.85 -6.68
CA PHE A 158 -12.45 -15.90 -7.13
C PHE A 158 -13.67 -15.98 -6.23
N ASP A 159 -14.86 -16.00 -6.83
CA ASP A 159 -16.14 -16.11 -6.13
C ASP A 159 -16.86 -17.41 -6.50
N TRP A 160 -17.06 -18.29 -5.49
CA TRP A 160 -17.77 -19.56 -5.63
C TRP A 160 -18.92 -19.66 -4.62
N GLY A 161 -19.99 -18.94 -4.88
CA GLY A 161 -21.16 -18.94 -4.03
C GLY A 161 -20.90 -18.42 -2.61
N ARG A 162 -20.56 -19.29 -1.65
CA ARG A 162 -20.23 -18.89 -0.28
C ARG A 162 -18.74 -18.69 -0.03
N TRP A 163 -17.90 -19.04 -0.98
CA TRP A 163 -16.45 -18.95 -0.86
C TRP A 163 -15.93 -17.80 -1.70
N GLN A 164 -15.06 -17.01 -1.09
CA GLN A 164 -14.26 -15.99 -1.78
C GLN A 164 -12.79 -16.29 -1.51
N LEU A 165 -12.00 -16.41 -2.56
CA LEU A 165 -10.57 -16.62 -2.49
C LEU A 165 -9.86 -15.44 -3.12
N HIS A 166 -8.93 -14.83 -2.39
CA HIS A 166 -8.14 -13.69 -2.87
C HIS A 166 -6.67 -14.04 -2.80
N PHE A 167 -5.94 -13.73 -3.87
CA PHE A 167 -4.49 -13.71 -3.92
C PHE A 167 -4.05 -12.28 -4.17
N LEU A 168 -3.08 -11.82 -3.38
CA LEU A 168 -2.50 -10.49 -3.51
C LEU A 168 -0.99 -10.63 -3.52
N ASP A 169 -0.34 -9.88 -4.41
CA ASP A 169 1.12 -9.77 -4.42
C ASP A 169 1.51 -8.31 -4.64
N GLN A 170 2.41 -7.83 -3.80
CA GLN A 170 2.94 -6.47 -3.86
C GLN A 170 4.45 -6.54 -3.83
N PHE A 171 5.06 -6.28 -4.97
CA PHE A 171 6.50 -6.22 -5.13
C PHE A 171 6.95 -4.79 -5.37
N SER A 172 8.05 -4.40 -4.75
CA SER A 172 8.75 -3.15 -5.05
C SER A 172 10.26 -3.31 -5.01
N TYR A 173 10.92 -2.75 -6.01
CA TYR A 173 12.35 -2.48 -6.04
C TYR A 173 12.53 -0.98 -6.17
N LEU A 174 13.09 -0.36 -5.16
CA LEU A 174 13.22 1.09 -5.07
C LEU A 174 14.69 1.47 -4.87
N PRO A 175 15.20 2.48 -5.61
CA PRO A 175 16.60 2.90 -5.53
C PRO A 175 16.96 3.56 -4.20
N GLU A 176 15.98 4.14 -3.57
CA GLU A 176 16.11 4.82 -2.30
C GLU A 176 14.97 4.42 -1.39
N THR A 177 15.16 4.61 -0.08
CA THR A 177 14.07 4.52 0.86
C THR A 177 13.16 5.73 0.69
N GLN A 178 12.40 5.76 -0.38
CA GLN A 178 11.35 6.74 -0.56
C GLN A 178 10.07 6.23 0.07
N PHE A 179 9.53 7.02 0.88
CA PHE A 179 8.58 6.66 1.85
C PHE A 179 7.18 6.97 1.45
N GLY A 180 6.38 6.03 1.35
CA GLY A 180 5.04 6.15 1.81
C GLY A 180 4.94 5.37 3.11
N PHE A 181 4.27 5.84 4.09
CA PHE A 181 3.82 5.05 5.19
C PHE A 181 2.93 3.95 4.68
N GLY A 182 3.45 2.75 4.64
CA GLY A 182 2.76 1.57 4.17
C GLY A 182 3.19 1.14 2.75
N ALA A 183 3.80 -0.01 2.70
CA ALA A 183 4.01 -0.76 1.48
C ALA A 183 2.64 -1.22 0.97
N GLY A 184 2.00 -0.52 0.16
CA GLY A 184 0.66 -0.87 -0.35
C GLY A 184 0.04 0.23 -1.16
N THR A 185 0.57 1.42 -1.05
CA THR A 185 0.21 2.49 -1.96
C THR A 185 1.30 2.56 -3.03
N ALA A 186 0.99 2.07 -4.22
CA ALA A 186 1.81 2.23 -5.44
C ALA A 186 2.08 3.72 -5.80
N LEU A 187 1.92 4.61 -4.83
CA LEU A 187 1.90 6.06 -4.97
C LEU A 187 3.13 6.73 -4.37
N SER A 188 4.09 5.96 -3.88
CA SER A 188 5.10 6.50 -2.97
C SER A 188 6.40 6.92 -3.64
N ILE A 189 6.54 6.75 -4.95
CA ILE A 189 7.72 7.30 -5.63
C ILE A 189 7.43 8.76 -5.96
N PRO A 190 8.11 9.72 -5.34
CA PRO A 190 7.96 11.12 -5.69
C PRO A 190 8.17 11.32 -7.19
N GLY A 191 7.23 11.99 -7.83
CA GLY A 191 7.31 12.24 -9.26
C GLY A 191 6.75 11.17 -10.17
N VAL A 192 6.46 10.00 -9.66
CA VAL A 192 5.70 9.00 -10.41
C VAL A 192 4.23 9.20 -10.12
N ALA A 193 3.47 9.58 -11.13
CA ALA A 193 2.01 9.57 -11.02
C ALA A 193 1.58 8.14 -10.69
N GLY A 194 0.64 8.01 -9.80
CA GLY A 194 0.11 6.72 -9.41
C GLY A 194 -0.44 5.91 -10.61
N PRO A 195 -0.96 4.71 -10.40
CA PRO A 195 -1.45 3.85 -11.47
C PRO A 195 -2.50 4.57 -12.32
N LEU A 196 -2.57 4.26 -13.61
CA LEU A 196 -3.53 4.85 -14.57
C LEU A 196 -4.97 4.40 -14.30
N ALA A 197 -5.13 3.27 -13.63
CA ALA A 197 -6.40 2.75 -13.15
C ALA A 197 -6.60 3.05 -11.66
N PRO A 198 -7.82 2.94 -11.13
CA PRO A 198 -8.07 3.03 -9.70
C PRO A 198 -7.09 2.15 -8.92
N PRO A 199 -6.52 2.64 -7.81
CA PRO A 199 -5.57 1.87 -7.03
C PRO A 199 -6.24 0.59 -6.52
N LEU A 200 -5.54 -0.53 -6.68
CA LEU A 200 -5.97 -1.77 -6.06
C LEU A 200 -6.00 -1.59 -4.54
N PRO A 201 -6.98 -2.17 -3.83
CA PRO A 201 -6.99 -2.15 -2.39
C PRO A 201 -5.74 -2.84 -1.86
N GLY A 202 -4.89 -2.07 -1.22
CA GLY A 202 -3.64 -2.56 -0.63
C GLY A 202 -3.87 -3.46 0.57
N LEU A 203 -2.82 -4.18 0.94
CA LEU A 203 -2.76 -4.88 2.21
C LEU A 203 -2.70 -3.86 3.37
N GLN A 204 -3.27 -4.21 4.51
CA GLN A 204 -3.12 -3.44 5.74
C GLN A 204 -1.65 -3.40 6.16
N SER A 205 -1.24 -2.33 6.83
CA SER A 205 0.15 -2.08 7.24
C SER A 205 0.75 -3.21 8.09
N SER A 206 -0.06 -3.89 8.87
CA SER A 206 0.35 -5.01 9.71
C SER A 206 0.75 -6.28 8.93
N TYR A 207 0.33 -6.40 7.67
CA TYR A 207 0.59 -7.58 6.84
C TYR A 207 1.71 -7.39 5.81
N VAL A 208 2.28 -6.21 5.72
CA VAL A 208 3.39 -5.90 4.80
C VAL A 208 4.66 -5.60 5.58
N PRO A 209 5.86 -5.78 4.98
CA PRO A 209 7.10 -5.33 5.59
C PRO A 209 7.05 -3.84 5.89
N ASN A 210 7.21 -3.47 7.15
CA ASN A 210 7.20 -2.08 7.56
C ASN A 210 8.39 -1.32 6.97
N GLN A 211 8.16 -0.13 6.50
CA GLN A 211 9.14 0.73 5.86
C GLN A 211 8.97 2.20 6.29
N SER A 212 8.59 2.44 7.51
CA SER A 212 8.29 3.77 8.04
C SER A 212 9.50 4.51 8.62
N VAL A 213 10.71 3.94 8.53
CA VAL A 213 11.97 4.55 8.95
C VAL A 213 12.89 4.71 7.73
N PHE A 214 13.51 5.87 7.61
CA PHE A 214 14.55 6.10 6.61
C PHE A 214 15.86 5.45 7.07
N THR A 215 16.42 4.61 6.22
CA THR A 215 17.64 3.86 6.54
C THR A 215 18.87 4.45 5.86
N THR A 216 18.97 4.30 4.55
CA THR A 216 20.11 4.76 3.73
C THR A 216 19.65 5.09 2.32
N PHE A 217 20.49 5.80 1.56
CA PHE A 217 20.32 5.97 0.11
C PHE A 217 20.81 4.72 -0.60
N GLY A 218 20.11 3.63 -0.48
CA GLY A 218 20.49 2.38 -1.17
C GLY A 218 19.28 1.63 -1.72
N PRO A 219 19.49 0.87 -2.81
CA PRO A 219 18.41 0.10 -3.39
C PRO A 219 17.93 -0.98 -2.41
N ARG A 220 16.61 -1.12 -2.36
CA ARG A 220 15.95 -2.16 -1.59
C ARG A 220 14.84 -2.80 -2.40
N TYR A 221 14.54 -4.02 -2.06
CA TYR A 221 13.35 -4.67 -2.57
C TYR A 221 12.54 -5.27 -1.43
N SER A 222 11.24 -5.15 -1.57
CA SER A 222 10.27 -5.78 -0.68
C SER A 222 9.23 -6.52 -1.51
N ASN A 223 8.72 -7.59 -0.94
CA ASN A 223 7.58 -8.29 -1.47
C ASN A 223 6.67 -8.69 -0.32
N ALA A 224 5.37 -8.62 -0.55
CA ALA A 224 4.34 -9.11 0.35
C ALA A 224 3.33 -9.90 -0.47
N PHE A 225 3.33 -11.22 -0.30
CA PHE A 225 2.34 -12.12 -0.86
C PHE A 225 1.31 -12.48 0.19
N ALA A 226 0.02 -12.41 -0.16
CA ALA A 226 -1.08 -12.75 0.73
C ALA A 226 -2.09 -13.65 0.04
N THR A 227 -2.63 -14.59 0.80
CA THR A 227 -3.78 -15.40 0.41
C THR A 227 -4.85 -15.26 1.47
N GLN A 228 -6.10 -15.00 1.06
CA GLN A 228 -7.24 -14.89 1.95
C GLN A 228 -8.39 -15.74 1.45
N VAL A 229 -9.01 -16.48 2.34
CA VAL A 229 -10.24 -17.22 2.11
C VAL A 229 -11.30 -16.64 3.02
N ALA A 230 -12.45 -16.27 2.47
CA ALA A 230 -13.62 -15.89 3.24
C ALA A 230 -14.77 -16.87 2.93
N TYR A 231 -15.44 -17.33 3.96
CA TYR A 231 -16.58 -18.24 3.87
C TYR A 231 -17.80 -17.66 4.53
N THR A 232 -18.86 -17.45 3.77
CA THR A 232 -20.15 -16.96 4.27
C THR A 232 -20.92 -18.11 4.95
N VAL A 233 -20.90 -18.12 6.29
CA VAL A 233 -21.57 -19.14 7.11
C VAL A 233 -23.08 -18.92 7.09
N SER A 234 -23.49 -17.66 7.20
CA SER A 234 -24.90 -17.23 7.24
C SER A 234 -25.06 -15.87 6.55
N PRO A 235 -26.27 -15.39 6.27
CA PRO A 235 -26.48 -14.04 5.71
C PRO A 235 -25.86 -12.90 6.55
N ARG A 236 -25.53 -13.15 7.82
CA ARG A 236 -24.97 -12.17 8.74
C ARG A 236 -23.59 -12.55 9.28
N GLY A 237 -23.09 -13.74 8.98
CA GLY A 237 -21.82 -14.23 9.55
C GLY A 237 -20.88 -14.75 8.50
N SER A 238 -19.59 -14.37 8.58
CA SER A 238 -18.50 -14.86 7.73
C SER A 238 -17.27 -15.22 8.55
N ILE A 239 -16.57 -16.26 8.11
CA ILE A 239 -15.26 -16.65 8.63
C ILE A 239 -14.22 -16.26 7.60
N THR A 240 -13.14 -15.65 8.07
CA THR A 240 -11.98 -15.28 7.24
C THR A 240 -10.73 -15.97 7.76
N ALA A 241 -9.96 -16.57 6.87
CA ALA A 241 -8.63 -17.07 7.16
C ALA A 241 -7.66 -16.51 6.13
N ALA A 242 -6.50 -16.03 6.58
CA ALA A 242 -5.50 -15.51 5.67
C ALA A 242 -4.08 -15.83 6.14
N GLY A 243 -3.17 -15.91 5.15
CA GLY A 243 -1.75 -16.01 5.37
C GLY A 243 -1.00 -15.00 4.52
N THR A 244 0.03 -14.38 5.10
CA THR A 244 0.92 -13.49 4.35
C THR A 244 2.38 -13.87 4.55
N TYR A 245 3.17 -13.70 3.52
CA TYR A 245 4.61 -13.84 3.56
C TYR A 245 5.27 -12.59 3.00
N GLY A 246 6.09 -11.94 3.81
CA GLY A 246 6.79 -10.72 3.45
C GLY A 246 8.30 -10.89 3.50
N ILE A 247 9.00 -10.22 2.60
CA ILE A 247 10.45 -10.09 2.59
C ILE A 247 10.87 -8.64 2.46
N LEU A 248 11.93 -8.26 3.16
CA LEU A 248 12.60 -6.97 3.02
C LEU A 248 14.10 -7.23 2.90
N ARG A 249 14.70 -6.71 1.83
CA ARG A 249 16.11 -6.86 1.51
C ARG A 249 16.73 -5.53 1.13
N PHE A 250 17.99 -5.37 1.45
CA PHE A 250 18.79 -4.19 1.11
C PHE A 250 19.98 -4.63 0.27
N VAL A 251 20.32 -3.82 -0.75
CA VAL A 251 21.50 -4.08 -1.57
C VAL A 251 22.77 -3.66 -0.81
N GLU A 252 22.67 -2.60 -0.03
CA GLU A 252 23.77 -2.08 0.78
C GLU A 252 23.83 -2.74 2.17
N ALA A 253 25.05 -2.96 2.64
CA ALA A 253 25.28 -3.51 3.97
C ALA A 253 24.94 -2.50 5.07
N GLY A 254 24.62 -3.01 6.28
CA GLY A 254 24.35 -2.18 7.46
C GLY A 254 22.88 -2.12 7.86
N ASN A 255 21.97 -2.52 6.99
CA ASN A 255 20.54 -2.63 7.29
C ASN A 255 20.17 -4.06 7.67
N ILE A 256 19.13 -4.20 8.48
CA ILE A 256 18.61 -5.48 8.95
C ILE A 256 17.59 -6.03 7.96
N GLU A 257 17.95 -7.07 7.25
CA GLU A 257 17.04 -7.79 6.36
C GLU A 257 16.07 -8.66 7.15
N SER A 258 14.82 -8.75 6.70
CA SER A 258 13.80 -9.49 7.41
C SER A 258 12.90 -10.34 6.51
N ASN A 259 12.38 -11.42 7.09
CA ASN A 259 11.24 -12.18 6.61
C ASN A 259 10.13 -12.08 7.64
N ASN A 260 8.90 -11.95 7.20
CA ASN A 260 7.74 -12.02 8.08
C ASN A 260 6.70 -12.99 7.54
N VAL A 261 6.10 -13.75 8.44
CA VAL A 261 4.93 -14.60 8.18
C VAL A 261 3.83 -14.11 9.08
N ASN A 262 2.65 -13.84 8.53
CA ASN A 262 1.47 -13.56 9.34
C ASN A 262 0.37 -14.55 8.96
N LEU A 263 -0.31 -15.06 9.97
CA LEU A 263 -1.48 -15.90 9.83
C LEU A 263 -2.60 -15.27 10.63
N ASN A 264 -3.78 -15.15 10.06
CA ASN A 264 -4.95 -14.72 10.80
C ASN A 264 -6.15 -15.61 10.54
N ILE A 265 -7.01 -15.71 11.54
CA ILE A 265 -8.34 -16.27 11.44
C ILE A 265 -9.31 -15.35 12.18
N GLY A 266 -10.45 -15.09 11.59
CA GLY A 266 -11.44 -14.20 12.18
C GLY A 266 -12.87 -14.59 11.85
N TYR A 267 -13.78 -14.06 12.62
CA TYR A 267 -15.22 -14.16 12.43
C TYR A 267 -15.85 -12.78 12.46
N ASP A 268 -16.63 -12.47 11.46
CA ASP A 268 -17.38 -11.24 11.35
C ASP A 268 -18.87 -11.51 11.45
N TYR A 269 -19.59 -10.63 12.17
CA TYR A 269 -21.02 -10.70 12.34
C TYR A 269 -21.69 -9.35 12.10
N VAL A 270 -22.57 -9.30 11.12
CA VAL A 270 -23.37 -8.12 10.79
C VAL A 270 -24.52 -8.00 11.80
N LEU A 271 -24.36 -7.10 12.77
CA LEU A 271 -25.33 -6.88 13.84
C LEU A 271 -26.56 -6.14 13.32
N THR A 272 -26.33 -5.04 12.60
CA THR A 272 -27.36 -4.22 11.94
C THR A 272 -26.92 -3.87 10.52
N SER A 273 -27.72 -3.15 9.74
CA SER A 273 -27.30 -2.62 8.43
C SER A 273 -26.15 -1.61 8.51
N ALA A 274 -25.91 -1.05 9.72
CA ALA A 274 -24.85 -0.08 9.96
C ALA A 274 -23.69 -0.65 10.78
N ASP A 275 -23.89 -1.72 11.55
CA ASP A 275 -22.94 -2.22 12.52
C ASP A 275 -22.45 -3.62 12.18
N THR A 276 -21.15 -3.81 12.21
CA THR A 276 -20.49 -5.11 12.07
C THR A 276 -19.50 -5.29 13.21
N LEU A 277 -19.56 -6.45 13.85
CA LEU A 277 -18.61 -6.87 14.88
C LEU A 277 -17.70 -7.94 14.32
N GLY A 278 -16.43 -7.92 14.72
CA GLY A 278 -15.47 -8.94 14.35
C GLY A 278 -14.62 -9.35 15.55
N VAL A 279 -14.12 -10.57 15.51
CA VAL A 279 -13.06 -11.04 16.39
C VAL A 279 -12.03 -11.78 15.54
N GLN A 280 -10.76 -11.50 15.75
CA GLN A 280 -9.68 -12.20 15.04
C GLN A 280 -8.54 -12.59 15.97
N TYR A 281 -7.91 -13.69 15.65
CA TYR A 281 -6.60 -14.07 16.15
C TYR A 281 -5.58 -13.92 15.04
N ARG A 282 -4.49 -13.21 15.33
CA ARG A 282 -3.35 -13.03 14.42
C ARG A 282 -2.08 -13.57 15.07
N PHE A 283 -1.34 -14.36 14.33
CA PHE A 283 0.01 -14.77 14.64
C PHE A 283 0.98 -14.16 13.64
N SER A 284 2.00 -13.46 14.12
CA SER A 284 3.05 -12.85 13.28
C SER A 284 4.42 -13.38 13.73
N SER A 285 5.26 -13.72 12.77
CA SER A 285 6.62 -14.22 13.03
C SER A 285 7.62 -13.45 12.20
N TYR A 286 8.53 -12.76 12.87
CA TYR A 286 9.60 -11.97 12.26
C TYR A 286 10.95 -12.68 12.45
N ARG A 287 11.69 -12.82 11.36
CA ARG A 287 13.02 -13.44 11.30
C ARG A 287 13.99 -12.49 10.61
N TYR A 288 15.14 -12.27 11.21
CA TYR A 288 16.15 -11.32 10.78
C TYR A 288 17.38 -12.06 10.26
N LEU A 289 17.87 -11.72 9.07
CA LEU A 289 19.04 -12.34 8.47
C LEU A 289 20.30 -11.76 9.13
N GLY A 290 21.21 -12.63 9.54
CA GLY A 290 22.44 -12.21 10.21
C GLY A 290 22.25 -11.70 11.64
N ASN A 291 21.02 -11.72 12.18
CA ASN A 291 20.73 -11.35 13.56
C ASN A 291 20.09 -12.54 14.30
N PRO A 292 20.56 -12.89 15.51
CA PRO A 292 20.03 -14.02 16.28
C PRO A 292 18.60 -13.80 16.78
N GLN A 293 18.12 -12.56 16.80
CA GLN A 293 16.80 -12.22 17.28
C GLN A 293 15.71 -12.75 16.35
N ALA A 294 14.64 -13.16 16.94
CA ALA A 294 13.39 -13.49 16.25
C ALA A 294 12.22 -13.13 17.16
N ILE A 295 11.13 -12.70 16.57
CA ILE A 295 9.96 -12.24 17.28
C ILE A 295 8.75 -13.05 16.79
N ASN A 296 8.00 -13.61 17.75
CA ASN A 296 6.67 -14.15 17.50
C ASN A 296 5.67 -13.29 18.27
N ASP A 297 4.66 -12.84 17.58
CA ASP A 297 3.64 -11.94 18.07
C ASP A 297 2.26 -12.57 17.91
N GLN A 298 1.48 -12.60 18.99
CA GLN A 298 0.15 -13.22 19.05
C GLN A 298 -0.85 -12.19 19.56
N VAL A 299 -1.83 -11.88 18.73
CA VAL A 299 -2.80 -10.82 19.01
C VAL A 299 -4.22 -11.37 18.90
N VAL A 300 -5.02 -11.10 19.90
CA VAL A 300 -6.48 -11.28 19.82
C VAL A 300 -7.10 -9.89 19.74
N GLN A 301 -7.81 -9.60 18.65
CA GLN A 301 -8.44 -8.29 18.42
C GLN A 301 -9.93 -8.40 18.30
N PHE A 302 -10.61 -7.47 18.95
CA PHE A 302 -12.03 -7.17 18.72
C PHE A 302 -12.12 -6.03 17.74
N MET A 303 -13.00 -6.16 16.76
CA MET A 303 -13.22 -5.21 15.69
C MET A 303 -14.65 -4.72 15.67
N TYR A 304 -14.83 -3.44 15.44
CA TYR A 304 -16.13 -2.82 15.30
C TYR A 304 -16.13 -1.91 14.08
N GLY A 305 -17.02 -2.18 13.14
CA GLY A 305 -17.27 -1.35 11.96
C GLY A 305 -18.64 -0.67 12.08
N HIS A 306 -18.68 0.64 11.91
CA HIS A 306 -19.90 1.44 11.96
C HIS A 306 -20.06 2.37 10.78
N LYS A 307 -21.17 2.28 10.08
CA LYS A 307 -21.57 3.21 9.04
C LYS A 307 -22.33 4.37 9.68
N ILE A 308 -21.61 5.47 9.95
CA ILE A 308 -22.20 6.68 10.55
C ILE A 308 -23.25 7.28 9.59
N SER A 309 -22.97 7.19 8.30
CA SER A 309 -23.89 7.62 7.24
C SER A 309 -23.58 6.86 5.95
N GLY A 310 -24.34 7.05 4.88
CA GLY A 310 -24.04 6.48 3.57
C GLY A 310 -22.69 6.93 2.96
N ARG A 311 -21.97 7.85 3.62
CA ARG A 311 -20.71 8.40 3.15
C ARG A 311 -19.56 8.30 4.16
N ILE A 312 -19.84 7.98 5.41
CA ILE A 312 -18.86 7.95 6.50
C ILE A 312 -18.88 6.56 7.12
N ALA A 313 -17.72 5.91 7.12
CA ALA A 313 -17.51 4.64 7.79
C ALA A 313 -16.36 4.75 8.79
N LEU A 314 -16.61 4.23 9.99
CA LEU A 314 -15.65 4.12 11.09
C LEU A 314 -15.35 2.64 11.33
N GLN A 315 -14.07 2.33 11.48
CA GLN A 315 -13.63 1.03 11.96
C GLN A 315 -12.71 1.23 13.17
N LEU A 316 -12.93 0.46 14.22
CA LEU A 316 -12.11 0.40 15.42
C LEU A 316 -11.69 -1.04 15.64
N PHE A 317 -10.48 -1.24 16.10
CA PHE A 317 -10.01 -2.56 16.51
C PHE A 317 -8.99 -2.44 17.64
N GLY A 318 -8.94 -3.45 18.48
CA GLY A 318 -7.95 -3.49 19.55
C GLY A 318 -8.05 -4.75 20.39
N GLY A 319 -6.97 -5.02 21.12
CA GLY A 319 -6.91 -6.17 22.00
C GLY A 319 -5.53 -6.44 22.57
N PRO A 320 -5.40 -7.48 23.41
CA PRO A 320 -4.14 -7.89 23.97
C PRO A 320 -3.19 -8.49 22.94
N ASP A 321 -1.92 -8.20 23.15
CA ASP A 321 -0.79 -8.59 22.33
C ASP A 321 0.26 -9.27 23.22
N VAL A 322 0.67 -10.46 22.85
CA VAL A 322 1.70 -11.25 23.52
C VAL A 322 2.87 -11.47 22.57
N THR A 323 3.95 -10.77 22.82
CA THR A 323 5.19 -10.87 22.05
C THR A 323 6.17 -11.79 22.72
N THR A 324 6.71 -12.77 21.99
CA THR A 324 7.76 -13.68 22.45
C THR A 324 9.06 -13.39 21.68
N LEU A 325 10.13 -13.13 22.42
CA LEU A 325 11.46 -12.84 21.91
C LEU A 325 12.35 -14.08 22.00
N ARG A 326 13.12 -14.36 20.96
CA ARG A 326 14.07 -15.47 20.96
C ARG A 326 15.28 -15.20 21.86
N VAL A 327 15.79 -13.97 21.83
CA VAL A 327 16.85 -13.51 22.71
C VAL A 327 16.20 -12.74 23.85
N PRO A 328 16.34 -13.18 25.12
CA PRO A 328 15.71 -12.53 26.26
C PRO A 328 16.21 -11.09 26.46
N ILE A 329 15.33 -10.22 26.96
CA ILE A 329 15.65 -8.89 27.43
C ILE A 329 15.30 -8.82 28.90
N ASP A 330 16.21 -8.35 29.72
CA ASP A 330 16.05 -8.29 31.19
C ASP A 330 15.57 -9.63 31.80
N ASN A 331 16.12 -10.75 31.32
CA ASN A 331 15.74 -12.12 31.67
C ASN A 331 14.29 -12.52 31.32
N SER A 332 13.57 -11.71 30.54
CA SER A 332 12.23 -12.04 30.07
C SER A 332 12.22 -12.30 28.56
N THR A 333 11.54 -13.38 28.17
CA THR A 333 11.28 -13.71 26.76
C THR A 333 9.91 -13.24 26.30
N ASN A 334 8.97 -13.01 27.22
CA ASN A 334 7.59 -12.66 26.92
C ASN A 334 7.29 -11.23 27.37
N ARG A 335 6.58 -10.52 26.52
CA ARG A 335 6.05 -9.20 26.79
C ARG A 335 4.56 -9.17 26.46
N VAL A 336 3.78 -8.59 27.36
CA VAL A 336 2.35 -8.35 27.13
C VAL A 336 2.15 -6.87 26.90
N SER A 337 1.47 -6.53 25.82
CA SER A 337 1.13 -5.17 25.41
C SER A 337 -0.30 -5.11 24.87
N GLY A 338 -0.74 -3.95 24.43
CA GLY A 338 -1.95 -3.79 23.64
C GLY A 338 -1.61 -3.55 22.18
N SER A 339 -2.46 -3.97 21.27
CA SER A 339 -2.43 -3.54 19.88
C SER A 339 -3.80 -3.00 19.49
N GLY A 340 -3.85 -2.08 18.54
CA GLY A 340 -5.12 -1.54 18.08
C GLY A 340 -4.99 -0.41 17.10
N GLY A 341 -6.13 0.01 16.59
CA GLY A 341 -6.19 1.11 15.64
C GLY A 341 -7.60 1.56 15.35
N ALA A 342 -7.67 2.58 14.52
CA ALA A 342 -8.90 3.18 14.05
C ALA A 342 -8.76 3.62 12.60
N SER A 343 -9.81 3.49 11.81
CA SER A 343 -9.88 4.11 10.49
C SER A 343 -11.22 4.81 10.29
N LEU A 344 -11.16 5.99 9.71
CA LEU A 344 -12.31 6.80 9.33
C LEU A 344 -12.20 7.10 7.84
N THR A 345 -13.21 6.68 7.08
CA THR A 345 -13.30 6.98 5.66
C THR A 345 -14.50 7.88 5.39
N TYR A 346 -14.31 8.88 4.53
CA TYR A 346 -15.37 9.80 4.14
C TYR A 346 -15.38 9.99 2.63
N ALA A 347 -16.50 9.63 2.00
CA ALA A 347 -16.74 9.89 0.59
C ALA A 347 -17.31 11.29 0.40
N LEU A 348 -16.52 12.15 -0.23
CA LEU A 348 -16.93 13.48 -0.67
C LEU A 348 -17.71 13.38 -1.99
N ASN A 349 -18.50 14.41 -2.34
CA ASN A 349 -19.22 14.43 -3.62
C ASN A 349 -18.29 14.31 -4.85
N ARG A 350 -17.03 14.74 -4.72
CA ARG A 350 -16.02 14.72 -5.79
C ARG A 350 -14.66 14.29 -5.24
N GLY A 351 -14.63 13.25 -4.42
CA GLY A 351 -13.39 12.78 -3.84
C GLY A 351 -13.59 11.86 -2.64
N SER A 352 -12.48 11.54 -1.97
CA SER A 352 -12.46 10.71 -0.78
C SER A 352 -11.44 11.23 0.23
N MET A 353 -11.69 10.97 1.49
CA MET A 353 -10.80 11.24 2.59
C MET A 353 -10.71 10.00 3.47
N ALA A 354 -9.51 9.65 3.90
CA ALA A 354 -9.28 8.58 4.85
C ALA A 354 -8.29 9.03 5.93
N LEU A 355 -8.57 8.64 7.15
CA LEU A 355 -7.69 8.80 8.31
C LEU A 355 -7.54 7.44 8.96
N SER A 356 -6.32 7.00 9.21
CA SER A 356 -6.06 5.74 9.92
C SER A 356 -4.98 5.91 10.97
N TYR A 357 -5.11 5.19 12.06
CA TYR A 357 -4.14 5.04 13.11
C TYR A 357 -3.96 3.56 13.43
N ASP A 358 -2.72 3.13 13.54
CA ASP A 358 -2.33 1.77 13.89
C ASP A 358 -1.25 1.78 14.97
N HIS A 359 -1.39 0.92 15.98
CA HIS A 359 -0.41 0.64 17.02
C HIS A 359 -0.16 -0.86 17.13
N GLY A 360 1.09 -1.28 17.07
CA GLY A 360 1.45 -2.70 17.21
C GLY A 360 2.91 -3.00 16.94
N ILE A 361 3.23 -4.29 16.90
CA ILE A 361 4.59 -4.78 16.61
C ILE A 361 4.80 -4.86 15.09
N SER A 362 5.96 -4.43 14.65
CA SER A 362 6.40 -4.47 13.25
C SER A 362 7.80 -5.05 13.08
N GLY A 363 8.18 -5.33 11.83
CA GLY A 363 9.51 -5.86 11.46
C GLY A 363 10.68 -4.89 11.64
N GLY A 364 10.45 -3.63 12.05
CA GLY A 364 11.50 -2.69 12.41
C GLY A 364 12.15 -1.93 11.24
N SER A 365 11.58 -1.97 10.04
CA SER A 365 11.96 -1.14 8.87
C SER A 365 13.43 -1.22 8.43
N GLY A 366 14.12 -2.31 8.72
CA GLY A 366 15.55 -2.47 8.40
C GLY A 366 16.52 -1.83 9.41
N VAL A 367 16.01 -1.11 10.42
CA VAL A 367 16.83 -0.46 11.47
C VAL A 367 16.82 -1.24 12.75
N PHE A 368 15.66 -1.83 13.09
CA PHE A 368 15.49 -2.61 14.31
C PHE A 368 15.25 -4.09 14.01
N ALA A 369 15.69 -4.94 14.88
CA ALA A 369 15.22 -6.32 14.95
C ALA A 369 13.88 -6.35 15.71
N GLY A 370 12.85 -5.75 15.11
CA GLY A 370 11.52 -5.51 15.66
C GLY A 370 11.32 -4.14 16.27
N ALA A 371 10.17 -3.56 16.02
CA ALA A 371 9.76 -2.27 16.55
C ALA A 371 8.32 -2.27 17.04
N ILE A 372 8.07 -1.49 18.09
CA ILE A 372 6.73 -1.01 18.41
C ILE A 372 6.51 0.22 17.52
N THR A 373 5.46 0.16 16.73
CA THR A 373 5.16 1.20 15.74
C THR A 373 3.82 1.84 16.04
N ASP A 374 3.81 3.16 16.16
CA ASP A 374 2.63 4.01 16.08
C ASP A 374 2.62 4.65 14.69
N GLN A 375 1.54 4.51 13.96
CA GLN A 375 1.42 5.05 12.61
C GLN A 375 0.09 5.78 12.41
N LEU A 376 0.17 7.05 12.03
CA LEU A 376 -0.99 7.87 11.67
C LEU A 376 -0.89 8.25 10.21
N GLN A 377 -1.96 8.03 9.45
CA GLN A 377 -2.05 8.39 8.03
C GLN A 377 -3.32 9.16 7.74
N PHE A 378 -3.20 10.20 6.96
CA PHE A 378 -4.30 10.95 6.39
C PHE A 378 -4.13 11.03 4.88
N SER A 379 -5.17 10.75 4.13
CA SER A 379 -5.21 10.90 2.68
C SER A 379 -6.47 11.65 2.25
N LEU A 380 -6.31 12.54 1.29
CA LEU A 380 -7.39 13.28 0.65
C LEU A 380 -7.15 13.27 -0.85
N ALA A 381 -8.15 12.87 -1.62
CA ALA A 381 -8.20 13.03 -3.06
C ALA A 381 -9.48 13.77 -3.42
N ARG A 382 -9.37 14.83 -4.20
CA ARG A 382 -10.53 15.68 -4.56
C ARG A 382 -10.39 16.25 -5.96
N GLN A 383 -11.46 16.20 -6.72
CA GLN A 383 -11.62 16.97 -7.95
C GLN A 383 -12.02 18.40 -7.58
N LEU A 384 -11.14 19.35 -7.84
CA LEU A 384 -11.36 20.77 -7.55
C LEU A 384 -12.24 21.43 -8.60
N SER A 385 -12.03 21.06 -9.86
CA SER A 385 -12.81 21.55 -11.00
C SER A 385 -12.93 20.45 -12.07
N ARG A 386 -13.52 20.74 -13.23
CA ARG A 386 -13.60 19.79 -14.36
C ARG A 386 -12.22 19.37 -14.88
N GLU A 387 -11.21 20.20 -14.71
CA GLU A 387 -9.86 19.99 -15.24
C GLU A 387 -8.80 19.75 -14.16
N TRP A 388 -9.04 20.11 -12.90
CA TRP A 388 -8.06 20.01 -11.85
C TRP A 388 -8.46 19.00 -10.78
N ALA A 389 -7.56 18.09 -10.48
CA ALA A 389 -7.62 17.23 -9.31
C ALA A 389 -6.45 17.49 -8.36
N ALA A 390 -6.73 17.36 -7.09
CA ALA A 390 -5.75 17.52 -6.02
C ALA A 390 -5.70 16.26 -5.14
N SER A 391 -4.49 15.95 -4.66
CA SER A 391 -4.27 14.93 -3.65
C SER A 391 -3.41 15.49 -2.53
N LEU A 392 -3.65 15.02 -1.30
CA LEU A 392 -2.87 15.34 -0.12
C LEU A 392 -2.71 14.07 0.72
N ASN A 393 -1.49 13.78 1.13
CA ASN A 393 -1.17 12.68 2.02
C ASN A 393 -0.31 13.23 3.16
N VAL A 394 -0.67 12.91 4.39
CA VAL A 394 0.09 13.25 5.58
C VAL A 394 0.28 11.99 6.39
N GLY A 395 1.49 11.75 6.85
CA GLY A 395 1.81 10.60 7.68
C GLY A 395 2.71 10.97 8.85
N TYR A 396 2.51 10.29 9.95
CA TYR A 396 3.39 10.29 11.11
C TYR A 396 3.66 8.86 11.53
N SER A 397 4.89 8.57 11.85
CA SER A 397 5.27 7.27 12.40
C SER A 397 6.27 7.45 13.53
N ARG A 398 6.03 6.74 14.63
CA ARG A 398 6.98 6.58 15.72
C ARG A 398 7.36 5.11 15.81
N ASN A 399 8.66 4.82 15.76
CA ASN A 399 9.20 3.48 15.84
C ASN A 399 10.16 3.40 17.01
N GLY A 400 9.88 2.54 17.98
CA GLY A 400 10.74 2.24 19.10
C GLY A 400 11.21 0.79 19.05
N SER A 401 12.48 0.52 19.34
CA SER A 401 13.01 -0.84 19.36
C SER A 401 12.28 -1.71 20.41
N VAL A 402 11.86 -2.91 20.01
CA VAL A 402 11.35 -3.93 20.95
C VAL A 402 12.48 -4.51 21.81
N VAL A 403 13.69 -4.57 21.28
CA VAL A 403 14.86 -5.25 21.85
C VAL A 403 15.63 -4.38 22.83
N SER A 404 15.46 -3.07 22.78
CA SER A 404 16.10 -2.13 23.71
C SER A 404 15.10 -1.57 24.71
N PRO A 405 15.53 -1.15 25.91
CA PRO A 405 14.65 -0.43 26.84
C PRO A 405 13.91 0.69 26.10
N ALA A 406 12.62 0.81 26.31
CA ALA A 406 11.70 1.62 25.49
C ALA A 406 12.08 3.11 25.32
N SER A 407 13.05 3.62 26.09
CA SER A 407 13.54 5.00 26.02
C SER A 407 14.82 5.19 25.21
N SER A 408 15.48 4.11 24.76
CA SER A 408 16.86 4.23 24.25
C SER A 408 16.96 4.48 22.75
N GLN A 409 16.03 3.98 21.94
CA GLN A 409 16.10 4.11 20.48
C GLN A 409 14.72 4.36 19.89
N ILE A 410 14.45 5.59 19.48
CA ILE A 410 13.17 6.01 18.91
C ILE A 410 13.43 6.80 17.64
N TYR A 411 12.69 6.48 16.57
CA TYR A 411 12.58 7.26 15.34
C TYR A 411 11.19 7.84 15.21
N ASN A 412 11.14 9.14 15.01
CA ASN A 412 9.93 9.87 14.64
C ASN A 412 10.06 10.35 13.21
N SER A 413 9.12 9.97 12.36
CA SER A 413 9.12 10.29 10.94
C SER A 413 7.83 10.98 10.56
N TRP A 414 7.93 12.08 9.80
CA TRP A 414 6.83 12.83 9.24
C TRP A 414 6.91 12.79 7.72
N TYR A 415 5.78 12.63 7.09
CA TYR A 415 5.60 12.69 5.65
C TYR A 415 4.48 13.65 5.30
N LEU A 416 4.71 14.53 4.33
CA LEU A 416 3.72 15.38 3.70
C LEU A 416 3.88 15.25 2.18
N GLY A 417 2.83 14.83 1.49
CA GLY A 417 2.78 14.76 0.02
C GLY A 417 1.55 15.48 -0.49
N GLY A 418 1.73 16.40 -1.43
CA GLY A 418 0.65 17.09 -2.12
C GLY A 418 0.84 17.04 -3.63
N GLY A 419 -0.26 16.92 -4.38
CA GLY A 419 -0.21 16.87 -5.82
C GLY A 419 -1.39 17.54 -6.48
N LEU A 420 -1.14 18.12 -7.65
CA LEU A 420 -2.15 18.64 -8.56
C LEU A 420 -1.98 17.94 -9.90
N SER A 421 -3.07 17.57 -10.52
CA SER A 421 -3.06 17.01 -11.87
C SER A 421 -4.09 17.72 -12.75
N ARG A 422 -3.74 17.85 -14.03
CA ARG A 422 -4.59 18.44 -15.05
C ARG A 422 -4.47 17.67 -16.35
N PRO A 423 -5.59 17.23 -16.95
CA PRO A 423 -5.57 16.64 -18.27
C PRO A 423 -5.15 17.68 -19.33
N PHE A 424 -4.27 17.26 -20.20
CA PHE A 424 -3.81 18.02 -21.35
C PHE A 424 -4.24 17.28 -22.64
N GLY A 425 -5.38 17.66 -23.14
CA GLY A 425 -6.00 16.94 -24.26
C GLY A 425 -6.69 15.65 -23.81
N ARG A 426 -6.63 14.61 -24.66
CA ARG A 426 -7.35 13.33 -24.44
C ARG A 426 -6.46 12.20 -23.91
N ASN A 427 -5.16 12.35 -24.05
CA ASN A 427 -4.21 11.26 -23.84
C ASN A 427 -2.99 11.68 -23.02
N ALA A 428 -3.00 12.87 -22.43
CA ALA A 428 -1.90 13.35 -21.61
C ALA A 428 -2.41 14.04 -20.35
N ASP A 429 -1.64 13.93 -19.27
CA ASP A 429 -1.88 14.62 -18.00
C ASP A 429 -0.61 15.34 -17.58
N PHE A 430 -0.76 16.56 -17.12
CA PHE A 430 0.27 17.33 -16.45
C PHE A 430 0.13 17.16 -14.94
N THR A 431 1.23 16.96 -14.23
CA THR A 431 1.25 16.78 -12.78
C THR A 431 2.27 17.68 -12.13
N ILE A 432 1.89 18.26 -11.02
CA ILE A 432 2.79 19.00 -10.10
C ILE A 432 2.68 18.32 -8.75
N GLY A 433 3.81 17.99 -8.14
CA GLY A 433 3.87 17.38 -6.82
C GLY A 433 4.85 18.09 -5.91
N TYR A 434 4.54 18.09 -4.63
CA TYR A 434 5.45 18.46 -3.56
C TYR A 434 5.45 17.39 -2.49
N THR A 435 6.62 17.00 -2.01
CA THR A 435 6.77 16.12 -0.86
C THR A 435 7.78 16.67 0.12
N ALA A 436 7.49 16.51 1.40
CA ALA A 436 8.40 16.79 2.48
C ALA A 436 8.49 15.56 3.40
N GLN A 437 9.70 15.25 3.84
CA GLN A 437 9.96 14.15 4.76
C GLN A 437 10.94 14.63 5.82
N ILE A 438 10.59 14.37 7.07
CA ILE A 438 11.39 14.77 8.22
C ILE A 438 11.50 13.57 9.14
N GLN A 439 12.72 13.19 9.48
CA GLN A 439 12.99 12.14 10.45
C GLN A 439 13.90 12.69 11.55
N ALA A 440 13.55 12.36 12.78
CA ALA A 440 14.36 12.63 13.95
C ALA A 440 14.56 11.36 14.78
N SER A 441 15.77 11.16 15.28
CA SER A 441 16.12 10.08 16.19
C SER A 441 16.80 10.63 17.43
N ASN A 442 16.58 9.98 18.57
CA ASN A 442 17.24 10.33 19.82
C ASN A 442 18.66 9.73 19.95
N GLN A 443 19.05 8.81 19.06
CA GLN A 443 20.38 8.17 19.12
C GLN A 443 20.88 7.81 17.71
N ALA A 444 22.22 7.76 17.57
CA ALA A 444 22.88 7.20 16.40
C ALA A 444 22.84 5.65 16.52
N VAL A 445 22.03 5.00 15.71
CA VAL A 445 21.81 3.55 15.77
C VAL A 445 22.81 2.76 14.94
N CYS A 446 23.50 3.39 14.00
CA CYS A 446 24.39 2.70 13.08
C CYS A 446 25.84 2.79 13.49
N ALA A 447 26.43 1.65 13.81
CA ALA A 447 27.84 1.51 14.16
C ALA A 447 28.80 1.91 13.03
N ALA A 448 28.35 1.95 11.79
CA ALA A 448 29.16 2.19 10.59
C ALA A 448 29.11 3.63 10.04
N GLY A 449 28.42 4.56 10.72
CA GLY A 449 28.34 5.96 10.28
C GLY A 449 27.51 6.22 9.00
N THR A 450 26.90 5.19 8.44
CA THR A 450 26.18 5.24 7.17
C THR A 450 24.68 5.54 7.31
N CYS A 451 24.12 5.45 8.51
CA CYS A 451 22.71 5.75 8.75
C CYS A 451 22.54 7.18 9.26
N SER A 452 21.63 7.88 8.65
CA SER A 452 21.21 9.21 9.09
C SER A 452 20.27 9.08 10.29
N THR A 453 20.59 9.71 11.39
CA THR A 453 19.70 9.81 12.55
C THR A 453 18.64 10.89 12.35
N ASN A 454 19.04 12.02 11.78
CA ASN A 454 18.18 13.13 11.46
C ASN A 454 18.23 13.40 9.95
N PHE A 455 17.07 13.60 9.38
CA PHE A 455 16.93 13.72 7.93
C PHE A 455 15.79 14.70 7.60
N THR A 456 16.03 15.56 6.63
CA THR A 456 15.01 16.44 6.07
C THR A 456 15.16 16.42 4.55
N LEU A 457 14.05 16.18 3.86
CA LEU A 457 13.97 16.15 2.41
C LEU A 457 12.77 16.95 1.94
N HIS A 458 12.99 17.81 0.98
CA HIS A 458 11.95 18.53 0.24
C HIS A 458 12.09 18.21 -1.24
N GLN A 459 10.99 17.93 -1.92
CA GLN A 459 10.98 17.62 -3.34
C GLN A 459 9.83 18.34 -4.03
N ILE A 460 10.14 18.94 -5.18
CA ILE A 460 9.15 19.47 -6.12
C ILE A 460 9.28 18.68 -7.41
N THR A 461 8.18 18.16 -7.90
CA THR A 461 8.14 17.34 -9.09
C THR A 461 7.20 17.91 -10.12
N LEU A 462 7.66 17.99 -11.35
CA LEU A 462 6.86 18.31 -12.53
C LEU A 462 6.85 17.09 -13.44
N GLY A 463 5.67 16.64 -13.85
CA GLY A 463 5.52 15.44 -14.66
C GLY A 463 4.56 15.63 -15.83
N LEU A 464 4.86 14.95 -16.91
CA LEU A 464 3.98 14.76 -18.05
C LEU A 464 3.76 13.28 -18.27
N ARG A 465 2.52 12.84 -18.19
CA ARG A 465 2.12 11.47 -18.42
C ARG A 465 1.32 11.37 -19.71
N TRP A 466 1.63 10.37 -20.51
CA TRP A 466 0.88 10.00 -21.69
C TRP A 466 0.26 8.61 -21.51
N HIS A 467 -0.98 8.44 -21.95
CA HIS A 467 -1.67 7.16 -22.00
C HIS A 467 -2.58 7.09 -23.24
N PRO A 468 -2.69 5.96 -23.93
CA PRO A 468 -3.68 5.75 -24.95
C PRO A 468 -5.07 5.60 -24.33
N ARG A 469 -6.08 5.42 -25.17
CA ARG A 469 -7.38 4.94 -24.68
C ARG A 469 -7.24 3.50 -24.18
N PRO A 470 -8.02 3.10 -23.16
CA PRO A 470 -8.04 1.71 -22.73
C PRO A 470 -8.36 0.76 -23.88
N PHE A 471 -7.58 -0.28 -24.02
CA PHE A 471 -7.88 -1.38 -24.92
C PHE A 471 -8.91 -2.27 -24.24
N VAL A 472 -10.18 -2.12 -24.60
CA VAL A 472 -11.26 -2.94 -24.05
C VAL A 472 -11.15 -4.35 -24.63
N LEU A 473 -11.06 -5.35 -23.76
CA LEU A 473 -11.11 -6.75 -24.12
C LEU A 473 -12.58 -7.18 -24.21
N ARG A 474 -12.94 -7.85 -25.30
CA ARG A 474 -14.31 -8.35 -25.55
C ARG A 474 -14.47 -9.76 -25.01
#